data_1f1c4b2c8c1d552f7843e7e786865328
#
_entry.id   1f1c4b2c8c1d552f7843e7e786865328
#
_cell.length_a   1.000
_cell.length_b   1.000
_cell.length_c   1.000
_cell.angle_alpha   90.00
_cell.angle_beta   90.00
_cell.angle_gamma   90.00
#
_symmetry.space_group_name_H-M   'P 1'
#
loop_
_entity.id
_entity.type
_entity.pdbx_description
1 polymer ?
#
loop_
_entity_poly.entity_id
_entity_poly.type
_entity_poly.pdbx_seq_one_letter_code
_entity_poly.pdbx_strand_id
1 'polypeptide(L)'
;MKEKKIKIAIVDDHQIIIDGLIALLKEHPLIEIAATANEGENMLQLLQNKTVDILLTDVMMPGMNGVELARAVKVNFPSIKIIALSMSGQADVVEQMINESAIAGFMLKQTNATELANAIAKVYDGGTCFQEDVLKELALYADMRQDIFSTRITNREKQLIVLIEKDLSNKDIAAALFISTHTVETHRKNIFRKTGTNNVLTLVKWAYEHKILIPKT
;
A
#
# COMPACT_ATOMS: atom_id res chain seq x y z
N MET A 1 28.47 -18.79 22.27
CA MET A 1 28.30 -17.73 21.27
C MET A 1 27.14 -16.87 21.73
N LYS A 2 27.32 -15.53 21.84
CA LYS A 2 26.16 -14.67 22.12
C LYS A 2 25.22 -14.69 20.91
N GLU A 3 23.99 -15.12 21.09
CA GLU A 3 22.97 -15.04 20.05
C GLU A 3 22.85 -13.59 19.57
N LYS A 4 22.86 -13.40 18.26
CA LYS A 4 22.75 -12.07 17.65
C LYS A 4 21.34 -11.55 17.90
N LYS A 5 21.22 -10.45 18.65
CA LYS A 5 19.95 -9.81 18.93
C LYS A 5 19.42 -9.05 17.69
N ILE A 6 18.12 -9.09 17.48
CA ILE A 6 17.41 -8.30 16.50
C ILE A 6 17.30 -6.86 17.02
N LYS A 7 17.91 -5.92 16.32
CA LYS A 7 17.89 -4.50 16.69
C LYS A 7 16.68 -3.81 16.09
N ILE A 8 15.79 -3.32 16.94
CA ILE A 8 14.58 -2.62 16.49
C ILE A 8 14.64 -1.13 16.84
N ALA A 9 14.06 -0.32 15.95
CA ALA A 9 13.70 1.06 16.22
C ALA A 9 12.18 1.18 16.33
N ILE A 10 11.70 2.11 17.19
CA ILE A 10 10.27 2.34 17.40
C ILE A 10 9.98 3.83 17.20
N VAL A 11 8.98 4.17 16.41
CA VAL A 11 8.50 5.54 16.24
C VAL A 11 6.99 5.61 16.35
N ASP A 12 6.51 6.49 17.22
CA ASP A 12 5.10 6.74 17.49
C ASP A 12 4.97 8.12 18.14
N ASP A 13 4.01 8.95 17.74
CA ASP A 13 3.85 10.28 18.31
C ASP A 13 3.32 10.25 19.77
N HIS A 14 2.83 9.10 20.21
CA HIS A 14 2.36 8.85 21.57
C HIS A 14 3.44 8.14 22.42
N GLN A 15 4.09 8.86 23.33
CA GLN A 15 5.14 8.31 24.22
C GLN A 15 4.65 7.07 24.98
N ILE A 16 3.38 7.04 25.42
CA ILE A 16 2.82 5.91 26.16
C ILE A 16 2.81 4.61 25.33
N ILE A 17 2.68 4.71 24.01
CA ILE A 17 2.75 3.54 23.10
C ILE A 17 4.19 3.06 23.00
N ILE A 18 5.15 3.97 22.86
CA ILE A 18 6.58 3.62 22.85
C ILE A 18 6.94 2.89 24.13
N ASP A 19 6.58 3.45 25.29
CA ASP A 19 6.87 2.86 26.62
C ASP A 19 6.21 1.48 26.76
N GLY A 20 4.97 1.33 26.28
CA GLY A 20 4.26 0.05 26.23
C GLY A 20 4.96 -0.99 25.37
N LEU A 21 5.38 -0.63 24.14
CA LEU A 21 6.12 -1.51 23.24
C LEU A 21 7.48 -1.91 23.82
N ILE A 22 8.19 -0.98 24.45
CA ILE A 22 9.44 -1.27 25.15
C ILE A 22 9.19 -2.27 26.28
N ALA A 23 8.16 -2.06 27.11
CA ALA A 23 7.83 -2.95 28.21
C ALA A 23 7.46 -4.36 27.72
N LEU A 24 6.70 -4.47 26.62
CA LEU A 24 6.33 -5.74 26.00
C LEU A 24 7.52 -6.53 25.45
N LEU A 25 8.52 -5.83 24.89
CA LEU A 25 9.64 -6.46 24.18
C LEU A 25 10.91 -6.59 24.99
N LYS A 26 11.02 -5.87 26.12
CA LYS A 26 12.22 -5.80 26.98
C LYS A 26 12.67 -7.18 27.50
N GLU A 27 11.73 -8.04 27.84
CA GLU A 27 12.02 -9.36 28.39
C GLU A 27 12.33 -10.40 27.31
N HIS A 28 12.18 -10.04 26.01
CA HIS A 28 12.43 -10.99 24.93
C HIS A 28 13.93 -11.12 24.66
N PRO A 29 14.51 -12.33 24.80
CA PRO A 29 15.96 -12.52 24.83
C PRO A 29 16.66 -12.13 23.51
N LEU A 30 15.95 -12.23 22.40
CA LEU A 30 16.50 -11.98 21.05
C LEU A 30 16.22 -10.56 20.53
N ILE A 31 15.58 -9.69 21.29
CA ILE A 31 15.21 -8.34 20.84
C ILE A 31 16.02 -7.30 21.63
N GLU A 32 16.48 -6.27 20.93
CA GLU A 32 17.17 -5.10 21.46
C GLU A 32 16.56 -3.82 20.90
N ILE A 33 16.13 -2.91 21.78
CA ILE A 33 15.65 -1.59 21.36
C ILE A 33 16.87 -0.70 21.10
N ALA A 34 17.13 -0.40 19.81
CA ALA A 34 18.28 0.38 19.38
C ALA A 34 18.00 1.90 19.33
N ALA A 35 16.76 2.29 19.03
CA ALA A 35 16.34 3.69 18.96
C ALA A 35 14.83 3.83 19.19
N THR A 36 14.43 5.00 19.71
CA THR A 36 13.04 5.43 19.79
C THR A 36 12.91 6.89 19.40
N ALA A 37 11.80 7.29 18.81
CA ALA A 37 11.49 8.68 18.47
C ALA A 37 9.98 8.92 18.51
N ASN A 38 9.57 10.16 18.69
CA ASN A 38 8.15 10.56 18.61
C ASN A 38 7.79 11.22 17.27
N GLU A 39 8.76 11.37 16.36
CA GLU A 39 8.58 12.03 15.07
C GLU A 39 9.38 11.29 13.99
N GLY A 40 8.85 11.26 12.75
CA GLY A 40 9.49 10.58 11.63
C GLY A 40 10.86 11.16 11.26
N GLU A 41 10.98 12.49 11.24
CA GLU A 41 12.23 13.19 10.93
C GLU A 41 13.33 12.87 11.94
N ASN A 42 12.99 12.84 13.24
CA ASN A 42 13.93 12.46 14.31
C ASN A 42 14.38 11.02 14.17
N MET A 43 13.47 10.11 13.79
CA MET A 43 13.82 8.72 13.51
C MET A 43 14.82 8.61 12.36
N LEU A 44 14.61 9.32 11.24
CA LEU A 44 15.55 9.30 10.10
C LEU A 44 16.97 9.77 10.52
N GLN A 45 17.08 10.76 11.38
CA GLN A 45 18.39 11.22 11.89
C GLN A 45 19.04 10.14 12.77
N LEU A 46 18.29 9.47 13.63
CA LEU A 46 18.80 8.39 14.48
C LEU A 46 19.30 7.20 13.65
N LEU A 47 18.60 6.84 12.57
CA LEU A 47 18.96 5.73 11.69
C LEU A 47 20.32 5.95 10.97
N GLN A 48 20.77 7.19 10.81
CA GLN A 48 22.10 7.48 10.23
C GLN A 48 23.24 6.96 11.12
N ASN A 49 23.03 6.91 12.45
CA ASN A 49 24.07 6.61 13.43
C ASN A 49 23.79 5.33 14.24
N LYS A 50 22.71 4.64 13.96
CA LYS A 50 22.29 3.42 14.67
C LYS A 50 22.16 2.26 13.70
N THR A 51 22.62 1.09 14.12
CA THR A 51 22.34 -0.15 13.38
C THR A 51 20.97 -0.64 13.80
N VAL A 52 20.05 -0.77 12.83
CA VAL A 52 18.68 -1.22 13.02
C VAL A 52 18.37 -2.30 11.98
N ASP A 53 17.74 -3.38 12.41
CA ASP A 53 17.29 -4.46 11.53
C ASP A 53 15.81 -4.25 11.14
N ILE A 54 14.98 -3.81 12.11
CA ILE A 54 13.53 -3.61 11.91
C ILE A 54 13.11 -2.26 12.50
N LEU A 55 12.31 -1.51 11.72
CA LEU A 55 11.60 -0.33 12.16
C LEU A 55 10.14 -0.68 12.43
N LEU A 56 9.68 -0.44 13.66
CA LEU A 56 8.27 -0.40 14.04
C LEU A 56 7.81 1.04 13.91
N THR A 57 6.85 1.34 13.06
CA THR A 57 6.37 2.72 12.84
C THR A 57 4.87 2.81 13.04
N ASP A 58 4.42 3.83 13.75
CA ASP A 58 3.04 4.25 13.65
C ASP A 58 2.76 4.73 12.21
N VAL A 59 1.53 4.56 11.79
CA VAL A 59 1.04 5.00 10.49
C VAL A 59 0.67 6.47 10.50
N MET A 60 -0.01 6.91 11.56
CA MET A 60 -0.60 8.25 11.66
C MET A 60 0.18 9.11 12.65
N MET A 61 1.14 9.87 12.15
CA MET A 61 1.94 10.80 12.95
C MET A 61 1.85 12.22 12.37
N PRO A 62 1.92 13.26 13.22
CA PRO A 62 2.04 14.65 12.76
C PRO A 62 3.35 14.87 12.00
N GLY A 63 3.36 15.82 11.07
CA GLY A 63 4.53 16.10 10.24
C GLY A 63 4.77 14.95 9.24
N MET A 64 5.90 14.26 9.37
CA MET A 64 6.19 13.08 8.55
C MET A 64 5.40 11.87 9.06
N ASN A 65 4.38 11.46 8.32
CA ASN A 65 3.60 10.27 8.64
C ASN A 65 4.35 8.96 8.36
N GLY A 66 3.78 7.83 8.82
CA GLY A 66 4.41 6.51 8.69
C GLY A 66 4.65 6.06 7.26
N VAL A 67 3.79 6.46 6.30
CA VAL A 67 3.97 6.14 4.87
C VAL A 67 5.19 6.88 4.31
N GLU A 68 5.30 8.17 4.59
CA GLU A 68 6.41 9.02 4.15
C GLU A 68 7.73 8.55 4.77
N LEU A 69 7.72 8.25 6.08
CA LEU A 69 8.86 7.68 6.79
C LEU A 69 9.29 6.34 6.17
N ALA A 70 8.37 5.42 5.97
CA ALA A 70 8.66 4.12 5.41
C ALA A 70 9.25 4.21 3.99
N ARG A 71 8.75 5.14 3.16
CA ARG A 71 9.30 5.44 1.84
C ARG A 71 10.73 5.98 1.93
N ALA A 72 10.97 6.93 2.85
CA ALA A 72 12.30 7.50 3.06
C ALA A 72 13.30 6.45 3.57
N VAL A 73 12.88 5.59 4.51
CA VAL A 73 13.69 4.49 5.04
C VAL A 73 14.02 3.48 3.94
N LYS A 74 13.07 3.12 3.08
CA LYS A 74 13.31 2.21 1.96
C LYS A 74 14.38 2.72 0.99
N VAL A 75 14.37 4.02 0.71
CA VAL A 75 15.33 4.65 -0.20
C VAL A 75 16.72 4.76 0.44
N ASN A 76 16.80 5.24 1.69
CA ASN A 76 18.07 5.56 2.33
C ASN A 76 18.67 4.39 3.12
N PHE A 77 17.85 3.44 3.59
CA PHE A 77 18.25 2.31 4.44
C PHE A 77 17.58 1.02 3.97
N PRO A 78 17.84 0.53 2.75
CA PRO A 78 17.10 -0.58 2.12
C PRO A 78 17.21 -1.93 2.85
N SER A 79 18.18 -2.09 3.75
CA SER A 79 18.34 -3.28 4.60
C SER A 79 17.37 -3.30 5.79
N ILE A 80 16.83 -2.14 6.20
CA ILE A 80 15.89 -2.05 7.32
C ILE A 80 14.52 -2.55 6.84
N LYS A 81 13.97 -3.53 7.54
CA LYS A 81 12.62 -4.02 7.32
C LYS A 81 11.63 -3.22 8.13
N ILE A 82 10.44 -3.03 7.60
CA ILE A 82 9.45 -2.13 8.22
C ILE A 82 8.20 -2.92 8.58
N ILE A 83 7.76 -2.79 9.83
CA ILE A 83 6.46 -3.23 10.32
C ILE A 83 5.67 -1.99 10.72
N ALA A 84 4.54 -1.76 10.08
CA ALA A 84 3.63 -0.69 10.44
C ALA A 84 2.70 -1.13 11.58
N LEU A 85 2.47 -0.23 12.53
CA LEU A 85 1.53 -0.40 13.63
C LEU A 85 0.41 0.62 13.49
N SER A 86 -0.86 0.23 13.63
CA SER A 86 -2.00 1.14 13.51
C SER A 86 -3.08 0.83 14.54
N MET A 87 -3.88 1.83 14.89
CA MET A 87 -5.07 1.62 15.72
C MET A 87 -6.21 0.97 14.95
N SER A 88 -6.21 1.07 13.61
CA SER A 88 -7.21 0.48 12.73
C SER A 88 -6.58 -0.06 11.45
N GLY A 89 -7.18 -1.10 10.89
CA GLY A 89 -6.72 -1.72 9.64
C GLY A 89 -7.30 -1.05 8.39
N GLN A 90 -7.40 0.30 8.33
CA GLN A 90 -7.95 0.99 7.16
C GLN A 90 -7.26 0.55 5.86
N ALA A 91 -8.02 -0.07 4.99
CA ALA A 91 -7.50 -0.77 3.81
C ALA A 91 -6.76 0.15 2.83
N ASP A 92 -7.20 1.41 2.68
CA ASP A 92 -6.55 2.41 1.84
C ASP A 92 -5.13 2.75 2.33
N VAL A 93 -4.96 2.89 3.63
CA VAL A 93 -3.67 3.17 4.26
C VAL A 93 -2.74 1.96 4.16
N VAL A 94 -3.28 0.77 4.41
CA VAL A 94 -2.52 -0.49 4.29
C VAL A 94 -2.06 -0.71 2.84
N GLU A 95 -2.95 -0.49 1.87
CA GLU A 95 -2.62 -0.60 0.44
C GLU A 95 -1.50 0.38 0.06
N GLN A 96 -1.58 1.63 0.53
CA GLN A 96 -0.56 2.63 0.29
C GLN A 96 0.79 2.22 0.88
N MET A 97 0.83 1.75 2.11
CA MET A 97 2.05 1.27 2.78
C MET A 97 2.70 0.09 2.03
N ILE A 98 1.90 -0.86 1.55
CA ILE A 98 2.41 -2.01 0.78
C ILE A 98 2.96 -1.55 -0.57
N ASN A 99 2.20 -0.78 -1.34
CA ASN A 99 2.53 -0.43 -2.72
C ASN A 99 3.66 0.61 -2.82
N GLU A 100 3.68 1.61 -1.92
CA GLU A 100 4.63 2.71 -2.01
C GLU A 100 5.91 2.48 -1.18
N SER A 101 5.81 1.71 -0.09
CA SER A 101 6.90 1.59 0.90
C SER A 101 7.41 0.16 1.05
N ALA A 102 6.77 -0.83 0.41
CA ALA A 102 7.11 -2.25 0.48
C ALA A 102 7.40 -2.70 1.92
N ILE A 103 6.48 -2.38 2.84
CA ILE A 103 6.56 -2.83 4.22
C ILE A 103 6.57 -4.36 4.30
N ALA A 104 7.25 -4.91 5.29
CA ALA A 104 7.31 -6.36 5.53
C ALA A 104 6.19 -6.84 6.46
N GLY A 105 5.50 -5.94 7.15
CA GLY A 105 4.38 -6.29 8.01
C GLY A 105 3.47 -5.11 8.33
N PHE A 106 2.23 -5.46 8.70
CA PHE A 106 1.24 -4.52 9.21
C PHE A 106 0.46 -5.20 10.34
N MET A 107 0.41 -4.56 11.50
CA MET A 107 -0.25 -5.08 12.70
C MET A 107 -1.07 -4.00 13.38
N LEU A 108 -2.10 -4.42 14.10
CA LEU A 108 -2.85 -3.52 14.97
C LEU A 108 -2.10 -3.29 16.29
N LYS A 109 -2.14 -2.06 16.82
CA LYS A 109 -1.53 -1.71 18.13
C LYS A 109 -2.14 -2.48 19.33
N GLN A 110 -3.26 -3.16 19.12
CA GLN A 110 -3.92 -4.01 20.14
C GLN A 110 -3.31 -5.42 20.21
N THR A 111 -2.22 -5.69 19.47
CA THR A 111 -1.54 -6.98 19.50
C THR A 111 -0.86 -7.25 20.84
N ASN A 112 -0.70 -8.52 21.20
CA ASN A 112 -0.01 -8.93 22.43
C ASN A 112 1.51 -9.10 22.21
N ALA A 113 2.27 -9.19 23.31
CA ALA A 113 3.72 -9.30 23.28
C ALA A 113 4.23 -10.48 22.46
N THR A 114 3.57 -11.64 22.57
CA THR A 114 3.98 -12.87 21.88
C THR A 114 3.78 -12.74 20.37
N GLU A 115 2.66 -12.19 19.94
CA GLU A 115 2.37 -11.96 18.52
C GLU A 115 3.34 -10.96 17.90
N LEU A 116 3.61 -9.86 18.60
CA LEU A 116 4.56 -8.85 18.12
C LEU A 116 5.99 -9.42 18.02
N ALA A 117 6.45 -10.16 19.04
CA ALA A 117 7.76 -10.77 19.00
C ALA A 117 7.89 -11.82 17.88
N ASN A 118 6.86 -12.64 17.66
CA ASN A 118 6.81 -13.59 16.56
C ASN A 118 6.82 -12.89 15.18
N ALA A 119 6.11 -11.78 15.05
CA ALA A 119 6.11 -10.98 13.83
C ALA A 119 7.49 -10.40 13.54
N ILE A 120 8.17 -9.84 14.55
CA ILE A 120 9.53 -9.33 14.45
C ILE A 120 10.50 -10.43 14.00
N ALA A 121 10.46 -11.61 14.65
CA ALA A 121 11.31 -12.74 14.29
C ALA A 121 11.06 -13.21 12.84
N LYS A 122 9.79 -13.41 12.47
CA LYS A 122 9.40 -13.81 11.10
C LYS A 122 9.88 -12.81 10.04
N VAL A 123 9.70 -11.51 10.29
CA VAL A 123 10.15 -10.45 9.39
C VAL A 123 11.68 -10.42 9.33
N TYR A 124 12.38 -10.58 10.46
CA TYR A 124 13.85 -10.65 10.48
C TYR A 124 14.39 -11.79 9.62
N ASP A 125 13.73 -12.94 9.60
CA ASP A 125 14.09 -14.10 8.78
C ASP A 125 13.69 -13.98 7.30
N GLY A 126 13.13 -12.85 6.89
CA GLY A 126 12.76 -12.56 5.49
C GLY A 126 11.31 -12.88 5.13
N GLY A 127 10.50 -13.29 6.08
CA GLY A 127 9.06 -13.45 5.89
C GLY A 127 8.30 -12.11 5.95
N THR A 128 6.98 -12.21 5.82
CA THR A 128 6.05 -11.08 5.98
C THR A 128 5.05 -11.35 7.09
N CYS A 129 4.54 -10.29 7.72
CA CYS A 129 3.55 -10.39 8.79
C CYS A 129 2.39 -9.41 8.56
N PHE A 130 1.29 -9.94 8.02
CA PHE A 130 0.03 -9.22 7.88
C PHE A 130 -1.05 -10.01 8.62
N GLN A 131 -1.80 -9.36 9.51
CA GLN A 131 -2.90 -10.00 10.23
C GLN A 131 -4.03 -10.36 9.25
N GLU A 132 -4.72 -11.49 9.50
CA GLU A 132 -5.78 -11.98 8.63
C GLU A 132 -6.90 -10.96 8.40
N ASP A 133 -7.26 -10.21 9.42
CA ASP A 133 -8.32 -9.20 9.33
C ASP A 133 -7.92 -8.05 8.41
N VAL A 134 -6.65 -7.65 8.45
CA VAL A 134 -6.08 -6.65 7.51
C VAL A 134 -6.10 -7.18 6.08
N LEU A 135 -5.76 -8.45 5.86
CA LEU A 135 -5.81 -9.06 4.53
C LEU A 135 -7.24 -9.18 4.00
N LYS A 136 -8.22 -9.50 4.87
CA LYS A 136 -9.64 -9.52 4.51
C LYS A 136 -10.15 -8.13 4.13
N GLU A 137 -9.82 -7.09 4.91
CA GLU A 137 -10.18 -5.71 4.57
C GLU A 137 -9.55 -5.25 3.26
N LEU A 138 -8.28 -5.59 3.01
CA LEU A 138 -7.63 -5.30 1.73
C LEU A 138 -8.33 -5.98 0.55
N ALA A 139 -8.73 -7.24 0.70
CA ALA A 139 -9.46 -7.97 -0.35
C ALA A 139 -10.82 -7.33 -0.62
N LEU A 140 -11.58 -7.00 0.43
CA LEU A 140 -12.88 -6.31 0.31
C LEU A 140 -12.71 -4.92 -0.34
N TYR A 141 -11.68 -4.18 0.03
CA TYR A 141 -11.39 -2.86 -0.51
C TYR A 141 -10.98 -2.93 -2.00
N ALA A 142 -10.20 -3.94 -2.37
CA ALA A 142 -9.85 -4.18 -3.77
C ALA A 142 -11.09 -4.52 -4.62
N ASP A 143 -12.02 -5.34 -4.10
CA ASP A 143 -13.28 -5.65 -4.74
C ASP A 143 -14.20 -4.42 -4.85
N MET A 144 -14.32 -3.63 -3.77
CA MET A 144 -15.07 -2.37 -3.77
C MET A 144 -14.49 -1.35 -4.75
N ARG A 145 -13.16 -1.24 -4.86
CA ARG A 145 -12.51 -0.37 -5.86
C ARG A 145 -12.80 -0.84 -7.28
N GLN A 146 -12.78 -2.16 -7.55
CA GLN A 146 -13.19 -2.69 -8.85
C GLN A 146 -14.63 -2.31 -9.18
N ASP A 147 -15.55 -2.39 -8.22
CA ASP A 147 -16.95 -2.01 -8.39
C ASP A 147 -17.12 -0.50 -8.59
N ILE A 148 -16.42 0.34 -7.83
CA ILE A 148 -16.46 1.80 -7.97
C ILE A 148 -15.89 2.23 -9.33
N PHE A 149 -14.79 1.63 -9.79
CA PHE A 149 -14.24 1.92 -11.12
C PHE A 149 -15.14 1.40 -12.24
N SER A 150 -15.76 0.22 -12.07
CA SER A 150 -16.73 -0.32 -13.03
C SER A 150 -18.01 0.51 -13.08
N THR A 151 -18.48 1.08 -11.96
CA THR A 151 -19.66 1.96 -11.92
C THR A 151 -19.37 3.37 -12.45
N ARG A 152 -18.13 3.86 -12.41
CA ARG A 152 -17.74 5.14 -13.04
C ARG A 152 -17.74 5.08 -14.57
N ILE A 153 -17.48 3.93 -15.17
CA ILE A 153 -17.53 3.72 -16.61
C ILE A 153 -18.93 3.26 -16.97
N THR A 154 -19.67 4.09 -17.71
CA THR A 154 -21.03 3.77 -18.15
C THR A 154 -21.05 2.62 -19.14
N ASN A 155 -22.19 1.92 -19.29
CA ASN A 155 -22.33 0.87 -20.30
C ASN A 155 -21.99 1.36 -21.71
N ARG A 156 -22.28 2.63 -22.01
CA ARG A 156 -21.92 3.24 -23.29
C ARG A 156 -20.42 3.41 -23.47
N GLU A 157 -19.72 3.80 -22.42
CA GLU A 157 -18.27 3.92 -22.40
C GLU A 157 -17.59 2.55 -22.48
N LYS A 158 -18.15 1.51 -21.85
CA LYS A 158 -17.68 0.11 -22.00
C LYS A 158 -17.77 -0.34 -23.46
N GLN A 159 -18.89 -0.08 -24.13
CA GLN A 159 -19.05 -0.40 -25.56
C GLN A 159 -17.99 0.31 -26.41
N LEU A 160 -17.69 1.58 -26.11
CA LEU A 160 -16.63 2.31 -26.82
C LEU A 160 -15.26 1.66 -26.58
N ILE A 161 -14.92 1.31 -25.34
CA ILE A 161 -13.63 0.68 -25.00
C ILE A 161 -13.43 -0.61 -25.78
N VAL A 162 -14.47 -1.45 -25.90
CA VAL A 162 -14.43 -2.69 -26.72
C VAL A 162 -14.15 -2.40 -28.19
N LEU A 163 -14.71 -1.31 -28.73
CA LEU A 163 -14.50 -0.94 -30.15
C LEU A 163 -13.13 -0.29 -30.35
N ILE A 164 -12.64 0.45 -29.38
CA ILE A 164 -11.30 1.02 -29.37
C ILE A 164 -10.22 -0.07 -29.33
N GLU A 165 -10.44 -1.13 -28.54
CA GLU A 165 -9.53 -2.30 -28.48
C GLU A 165 -9.43 -3.01 -29.83
N LYS A 166 -10.49 -2.98 -30.65
CA LYS A 166 -10.50 -3.50 -32.02
C LYS A 166 -9.88 -2.58 -33.05
N ASP A 167 -9.23 -1.49 -32.64
CA ASP A 167 -8.59 -0.48 -33.47
C ASP A 167 -9.53 0.21 -34.47
N LEU A 168 -10.81 0.33 -34.14
CA LEU A 168 -11.79 1.01 -34.98
C LEU A 168 -11.62 2.54 -34.94
N SER A 169 -11.75 3.18 -36.12
CA SER A 169 -11.73 4.65 -36.21
C SER A 169 -12.95 5.29 -35.52
N ASN A 170 -12.86 6.57 -35.17
CA ASN A 170 -14.00 7.29 -34.59
C ASN A 170 -15.24 7.26 -35.51
N LYS A 171 -15.04 7.22 -36.83
CA LYS A 171 -16.13 7.12 -37.82
C LYS A 171 -16.80 5.75 -37.77
N ASP A 172 -16.01 4.68 -37.67
CA ASP A 172 -16.53 3.31 -37.59
C ASP A 172 -17.24 3.06 -36.25
N ILE A 173 -16.67 3.58 -35.16
CA ILE A 173 -17.31 3.54 -33.81
C ILE A 173 -18.65 4.30 -33.85
N ALA A 174 -18.68 5.48 -34.47
CA ALA A 174 -19.91 6.28 -34.62
C ALA A 174 -20.98 5.50 -35.37
N ALA A 175 -20.61 4.87 -36.48
CA ALA A 175 -21.53 4.02 -37.26
C ALA A 175 -22.00 2.80 -36.49
N ALA A 176 -21.08 2.07 -35.82
CA ALA A 176 -21.41 0.88 -35.02
C ALA A 176 -22.33 1.19 -33.84
N LEU A 177 -22.22 2.37 -33.26
CA LEU A 177 -22.98 2.78 -32.09
C LEU A 177 -24.18 3.69 -32.41
N PHE A 178 -24.42 4.02 -33.67
CA PHE A 178 -25.50 4.92 -34.14
C PHE A 178 -25.46 6.31 -33.46
N ILE A 179 -24.27 6.92 -33.38
CA ILE A 179 -24.05 8.26 -32.79
C ILE A 179 -23.17 9.09 -33.73
N SER A 180 -23.04 10.40 -33.43
CA SER A 180 -22.15 11.26 -34.20
C SER A 180 -20.66 11.04 -33.83
N THR A 181 -19.75 11.32 -34.76
CA THR A 181 -18.30 11.30 -34.47
C THR A 181 -17.92 12.24 -33.34
N HIS A 182 -18.58 13.40 -33.23
CA HIS A 182 -18.40 14.34 -32.12
C HIS A 182 -18.78 13.72 -30.76
N THR A 183 -19.88 12.92 -30.74
CA THR A 183 -20.30 12.19 -29.53
C THR A 183 -19.26 11.14 -29.15
N VAL A 184 -18.64 10.45 -30.12
CA VAL A 184 -17.55 9.50 -29.87
C VAL A 184 -16.34 10.20 -29.23
N GLU A 185 -15.93 11.36 -29.77
CA GLU A 185 -14.83 12.17 -29.22
C GLU A 185 -15.09 12.61 -27.80
N THR A 186 -16.34 13.05 -27.50
CA THR A 186 -16.75 13.42 -26.15
C THR A 186 -16.65 12.25 -25.20
N HIS A 187 -17.15 11.05 -25.59
CA HIS A 187 -17.02 9.85 -24.78
C HIS A 187 -15.57 9.43 -24.59
N ARG A 188 -14.72 9.47 -25.63
CA ARG A 188 -13.28 9.18 -25.51
C ARG A 188 -12.61 10.11 -24.50
N LYS A 189 -12.86 11.42 -24.57
CA LYS A 189 -12.33 12.40 -23.61
C LYS A 189 -12.77 12.07 -22.16
N ASN A 190 -14.04 11.70 -21.98
CA ASN A 190 -14.56 11.31 -20.67
C ASN A 190 -13.95 10.00 -20.16
N ILE A 191 -13.77 9.00 -21.02
CA ILE A 191 -13.10 7.75 -20.69
C ILE A 191 -11.67 8.02 -20.22
N PHE A 192 -10.86 8.72 -21.01
CA PHE A 192 -9.48 9.06 -20.62
C PHE A 192 -9.40 9.81 -19.29
N ARG A 193 -10.29 10.77 -19.06
CA ARG A 193 -10.38 11.50 -17.80
C ARG A 193 -10.78 10.60 -16.62
N LYS A 194 -11.74 9.69 -16.81
CA LYS A 194 -12.25 8.78 -15.77
C LYS A 194 -11.22 7.69 -15.42
N THR A 195 -10.46 7.21 -16.41
CA THR A 195 -9.48 6.13 -16.25
C THR A 195 -8.08 6.64 -15.88
N GLY A 196 -7.84 7.97 -15.94
CA GLY A 196 -6.52 8.55 -15.74
C GLY A 196 -5.50 8.18 -16.82
N THR A 197 -5.96 7.64 -17.97
CA THR A 197 -5.09 7.25 -19.08
C THR A 197 -4.98 8.37 -20.12
N ASN A 198 -3.92 8.38 -20.91
CA ASN A 198 -3.64 9.47 -21.88
C ASN A 198 -3.51 8.99 -23.34
N ASN A 199 -3.54 7.67 -23.57
CA ASN A 199 -3.48 7.09 -24.92
C ASN A 199 -4.23 5.75 -24.97
N VAL A 200 -4.45 5.23 -26.19
CA VAL A 200 -5.21 3.99 -26.41
C VAL A 200 -4.54 2.79 -25.79
N LEU A 201 -3.21 2.67 -25.88
CA LEU A 201 -2.49 1.52 -25.34
C LEU A 201 -2.64 1.43 -23.81
N THR A 202 -2.47 2.54 -23.10
CA THR A 202 -2.65 2.59 -21.65
C THR A 202 -4.10 2.37 -21.25
N LEU A 203 -5.07 2.84 -22.05
CA LEU A 203 -6.48 2.58 -21.83
C LEU A 203 -6.84 1.10 -21.97
N VAL A 204 -6.36 0.42 -23.02
CA VAL A 204 -6.61 -0.99 -23.24
C VAL A 204 -5.99 -1.85 -22.13
N LYS A 205 -4.76 -1.55 -21.73
CA LYS A 205 -4.11 -2.19 -20.58
C LYS A 205 -4.95 -2.02 -19.32
N TRP A 206 -5.34 -0.79 -19.00
CA TRP A 206 -6.22 -0.46 -17.87
C TRP A 206 -7.54 -1.25 -17.92
N ALA A 207 -8.16 -1.37 -19.10
CA ALA A 207 -9.44 -2.07 -19.27
C ALA A 207 -9.34 -3.60 -19.04
N TYR A 208 -8.22 -4.24 -19.39
CA TYR A 208 -7.93 -5.63 -19.03
C TYR A 208 -7.69 -5.79 -17.54
N GLU A 209 -6.89 -4.92 -16.93
CA GLU A 209 -6.60 -4.94 -15.49
C GLU A 209 -7.88 -4.80 -14.65
N HIS A 210 -8.86 -4.00 -15.13
CA HIS A 210 -10.14 -3.77 -14.45
C HIS A 210 -11.28 -4.66 -14.96
N LYS A 211 -10.95 -5.75 -15.68
CA LYS A 211 -11.92 -6.77 -16.19
C LYS A 211 -13.06 -6.19 -17.05
N ILE A 212 -12.88 -5.00 -17.63
CA ILE A 212 -13.81 -4.44 -18.64
C ILE A 212 -13.64 -5.16 -19.97
N LEU A 213 -12.42 -5.53 -20.32
CA LEU A 213 -12.08 -6.42 -21.41
C LEU A 213 -11.66 -7.78 -20.83
N ILE A 214 -12.07 -8.85 -21.52
CA ILE A 214 -11.70 -10.24 -21.17
C ILE A 214 -10.77 -10.75 -22.27
N PRO A 215 -9.58 -11.30 -21.94
CA PRO A 215 -8.72 -11.90 -22.95
C PRO A 215 -9.47 -12.99 -23.72
N LYS A 216 -9.41 -12.94 -25.04
CA LYS A 216 -9.93 -14.05 -25.86
C LYS A 216 -9.03 -15.25 -25.63
N THR A 217 -9.59 -16.33 -25.10
CA THR A 217 -8.98 -17.65 -25.02
C THR A 217 -8.68 -18.19 -26.40
#